data_ba71e5d33fd403919119042a1143ca01
#
_entry.id   ba71e5d33fd403919119042a1143ca01
#
_cell.length_a   1.000
_cell.length_b   1.000
_cell.length_c   1.000
_cell.angle_alpha   90.00
_cell.angle_beta   90.00
_cell.angle_gamma   90.00
#
_symmetry.space_group_name_H-M   'P 1'
#
loop_
_entity.id
_entity.type
_entity.pdbx_description
1 polymer ?
#
loop_
_entity_poly.entity_id
_entity_poly.type
_entity_poly.pdbx_seq_one_letter_code
_entity_poly.pdbx_strand_id
1 'polypeptide(L)'
;MLSALHGKRVFLFGTCGFGADQSYYQQIIDRVTSNLAGDAELAGWAMCQGKMGPAVKQRYEAMLEQDPENARYKMLLDNWVAAKDHPTKEDLDNMAAAAKKAVLGE
;
A
#
# COMPACT_ATOMS: atom_id res chain seq x y z
N MET A 1 13.99 7.19 -10.75
CA MET A 1 13.48 6.11 -11.62
C MET A 1 12.20 6.50 -12.35
N LEU A 2 11.15 6.96 -11.64
CA LEU A 2 9.91 7.36 -12.30
C LEU A 2 10.07 8.55 -13.25
N SER A 3 11.00 9.46 -12.94
CA SER A 3 11.30 10.61 -13.79
C SER A 3 11.90 10.23 -15.15
N ALA A 4 12.36 8.97 -15.29
CA ALA A 4 12.92 8.47 -16.55
C ALA A 4 11.86 7.87 -17.49
N LEU A 5 10.59 7.82 -17.07
CA LEU A 5 9.50 7.19 -17.82
C LEU A 5 8.78 8.19 -18.74
N HIS A 6 9.58 8.89 -19.57
CA HIS A 6 9.04 9.89 -20.50
C HIS A 6 8.11 9.26 -21.54
N GLY A 7 6.95 9.86 -21.73
CA GLY A 7 5.99 9.42 -22.74
C GLY A 7 5.36 8.05 -22.50
N LYS A 8 5.51 7.49 -21.30
CA LYS A 8 5.00 6.14 -20.99
C LYS A 8 3.65 6.19 -20.29
N ARG A 9 2.82 5.18 -20.56
CA ARG A 9 1.66 4.88 -19.70
C ARG A 9 2.15 4.04 -18.54
N VAL A 10 1.81 4.44 -17.33
CA VAL A 10 2.32 3.83 -16.10
C VAL A 10 1.14 3.32 -15.28
N PHE A 11 1.24 2.08 -14.80
CA PHE A 11 0.34 1.53 -13.79
C PHE A 11 1.16 1.27 -12.53
N LEU A 12 0.70 1.81 -11.41
CA LEU A 12 1.37 1.65 -10.12
C LEU A 12 0.64 0.62 -9.27
N PHE A 13 1.38 -0.26 -8.62
CA PHE A 13 0.80 -1.21 -7.68
C PHE A 13 1.75 -1.42 -6.51
N GLY A 14 1.20 -1.81 -5.38
CA GLY A 14 2.00 -2.06 -4.20
C GLY A 14 1.21 -2.52 -3.00
N THR A 15 1.91 -2.77 -1.91
CA THR A 15 1.32 -3.16 -0.65
C THR A 15 1.69 -2.17 0.44
N CYS A 16 0.85 -2.11 1.48
CA CYS A 16 1.05 -1.23 2.61
C CYS A 16 0.61 -1.94 3.89
N GLY A 17 1.40 -1.81 4.95
CA GLY A 17 1.09 -2.44 6.23
C GLY A 17 -0.16 -1.89 6.89
N PHE A 18 -0.46 -0.59 6.70
CA PHE A 18 -1.71 0.01 7.13
C PHE A 18 -2.70 -0.12 5.99
N GLY A 19 -3.84 -0.74 6.26
CA GLY A 19 -4.62 -1.18 5.16
C GLY A 19 -6.02 -0.68 5.06
N ALA A 20 -6.63 -0.95 3.93
CA ALA A 20 -8.05 -0.91 3.60
C ALA A 20 -8.66 0.48 3.40
N ASP A 21 -7.97 1.57 3.66
CA ASP A 21 -8.49 2.91 3.45
C ASP A 21 -8.02 3.47 2.10
N GLN A 22 -8.95 3.65 1.16
CA GLN A 22 -8.66 4.17 -0.18
C GLN A 22 -8.07 5.58 -0.12
N SER A 23 -8.51 6.39 0.82
CA SER A 23 -7.99 7.73 1.03
C SER A 23 -6.49 7.71 1.38
N TYR A 24 -6.09 6.78 2.24
CA TYR A 24 -4.70 6.60 2.61
C TYR A 24 -3.85 6.13 1.43
N TYR A 25 -4.36 5.17 0.67
CA TYR A 25 -3.70 4.68 -0.53
C TYR A 25 -3.53 5.79 -1.57
N GLN A 26 -4.55 6.62 -1.73
CA GLN A 26 -4.49 7.75 -2.66
C GLN A 26 -3.39 8.72 -2.28
N GLN A 27 -3.20 8.99 -0.99
CA GLN A 27 -2.11 9.84 -0.52
C GLN A 27 -0.74 9.28 -0.88
N ILE A 28 -0.56 7.97 -0.77
CA ILE A 28 0.68 7.31 -1.15
C ILE A 28 0.91 7.45 -2.65
N ILE A 29 -0.10 7.19 -3.45
CA ILE A 29 -0.02 7.29 -4.91
C ILE A 29 0.28 8.72 -5.34
N ASP A 30 -0.36 9.71 -4.74
CA ASP A 30 -0.11 11.13 -5.04
C ASP A 30 1.35 11.50 -4.76
N ARG A 31 1.90 10.99 -3.66
CA ARG A 31 3.29 11.25 -3.29
C ARG A 31 4.26 10.61 -4.28
N VAL A 32 3.98 9.40 -4.72
CA VAL A 32 4.80 8.68 -5.70
C VAL A 32 4.70 9.33 -7.08
N THR A 33 3.50 9.71 -7.50
CA THR A 33 3.29 10.30 -8.83
C THR A 33 3.90 11.67 -8.98
N SER A 34 4.21 12.36 -7.88
CA SER A 34 4.93 13.63 -7.94
C SER A 34 6.31 13.47 -8.59
N ASN A 35 6.85 12.25 -8.66
CA ASN A 35 8.14 11.94 -9.28
C ASN A 35 8.01 11.43 -10.71
N LEU A 36 6.80 11.34 -11.26
CA LEU A 36 6.62 10.94 -12.65
C LEU A 36 7.11 12.05 -13.60
N ALA A 37 7.63 11.64 -14.76
CA ALA A 37 7.92 12.57 -15.84
C ALA A 37 6.64 13.30 -16.27
N GLY A 38 6.75 14.58 -16.63
CA GLY A 38 5.59 15.40 -16.95
C GLY A 38 4.78 14.92 -18.15
N ASP A 39 5.41 14.15 -19.04
CA ASP A 39 4.77 13.57 -20.22
C ASP A 39 4.35 12.11 -20.02
N ALA A 40 4.53 11.55 -18.83
CA ALA A 40 4.07 10.21 -18.50
C ALA A 40 2.60 10.26 -18.08
N GLU A 41 1.86 9.24 -18.47
CA GLU A 41 0.43 9.10 -18.13
C GLU A 41 0.26 8.04 -17.05
N LEU A 42 -0.43 8.40 -15.97
CA LEU A 42 -0.83 7.42 -14.96
C LEU A 42 -2.11 6.74 -15.44
N ALA A 43 -1.99 5.50 -15.91
CA ALA A 43 -3.13 4.74 -16.43
C ALA A 43 -4.03 4.19 -15.32
N GLY A 44 -3.50 4.03 -14.11
CA GLY A 44 -4.24 3.55 -12.97
C GLY A 44 -3.32 3.11 -11.86
N TRP A 45 -3.91 2.70 -10.75
CA TRP A 45 -3.16 2.19 -9.61
C TRP A 45 -3.98 1.16 -8.83
N ALA A 46 -3.28 0.31 -8.10
CA ALA A 46 -3.91 -0.64 -7.18
C ALA A 46 -3.01 -0.83 -5.95
N MET A 47 -3.61 -0.76 -4.79
CA MET A 47 -2.92 -0.96 -3.52
C MET A 47 -3.71 -1.96 -2.68
N CYS A 48 -3.01 -2.75 -1.89
CA CYS A 48 -3.64 -3.62 -0.91
C CYS A 48 -2.80 -3.67 0.35
N GLN A 49 -3.37 -4.24 1.41
CA GLN A 49 -2.65 -4.44 2.65
C GLN A 49 -1.60 -5.54 2.46
N GLY A 50 -0.45 -5.39 3.10
CA GLY A 50 0.63 -6.34 3.05
C GLY A 50 1.11 -6.73 4.44
N LYS A 51 1.66 -7.93 4.55
CA LYS A 51 2.19 -8.45 5.80
C LYS A 51 3.41 -7.66 6.26
N MET A 52 3.43 -7.30 7.53
CA MET A 52 4.61 -6.73 8.19
C MET A 52 5.42 -7.85 8.86
N GLY A 53 6.74 -7.66 8.93
CA GLY A 53 7.63 -8.64 9.54
C GLY A 53 7.46 -8.76 11.06
N PRO A 54 7.97 -9.87 11.68
CA PRO A 54 7.84 -10.08 13.11
C PRO A 54 8.57 -9.05 13.96
N ALA A 55 9.62 -8.43 13.44
CA ALA A 55 10.35 -7.38 14.17
C ALA A 55 9.47 -6.16 14.44
N VAL A 56 8.55 -5.84 13.51
CA VAL A 56 7.60 -4.75 13.70
C VAL A 56 6.64 -5.05 14.85
N LYS A 57 6.15 -6.29 14.92
CA LYS A 57 5.28 -6.73 16.01
C LYS A 57 5.98 -6.60 17.36
N GLN A 58 7.23 -7.05 17.44
CA GLN A 58 8.02 -6.97 18.66
C GLN A 58 8.18 -5.52 19.12
N ARG A 59 8.42 -4.62 18.17
CA ARG A 59 8.52 -3.18 18.48
C ARG A 59 7.22 -2.65 19.07
N TYR A 60 6.09 -3.00 18.46
CA TYR A 60 4.77 -2.53 18.92
C TYR A 60 4.45 -3.09 20.30
N GLU A 61 4.78 -4.36 20.55
CA GLU A 61 4.57 -4.98 21.86
C GLU A 61 5.42 -4.28 22.93
N ALA A 62 6.68 -3.97 22.63
CA ALA A 62 7.54 -3.25 23.56
C ALA A 62 7.02 -1.85 23.87
N MET A 63 6.53 -1.15 22.85
CA MET A 63 5.93 0.18 23.04
C MET A 63 4.70 0.10 23.94
N LEU A 64 3.83 -0.88 23.71
CA LEU A 64 2.63 -1.07 24.52
C LEU A 64 2.96 -1.47 25.96
N GLU A 65 4.02 -2.25 26.16
CA GLU A 65 4.47 -2.63 27.49
C GLU A 65 4.88 -1.41 28.32
N GLN A 66 5.49 -0.41 27.68
CA GLN A 66 5.88 0.84 28.34
C GLN A 66 4.69 1.76 28.59
N ASP A 67 3.65 1.65 27.79
CA ASP A 67 2.45 2.50 27.89
C ASP A 67 1.20 1.68 27.60
N PRO A 68 0.76 0.81 28.53
CA PRO A 68 -0.34 -0.13 28.28
C PRO A 68 -1.70 0.51 27.99
N GLU A 69 -1.89 1.75 28.38
CA GLU A 69 -3.15 2.46 28.16
C GLU A 69 -3.19 3.21 26.83
N ASN A 70 -2.10 3.17 26.04
CA ASN A 70 -2.02 3.91 24.80
C ASN A 70 -2.85 3.23 23.70
N ALA A 71 -3.97 3.87 23.35
CA ALA A 71 -4.90 3.35 22.35
C ALA A 71 -4.25 3.25 20.97
N ARG A 72 -3.33 4.16 20.64
CA ARG A 72 -2.61 4.13 19.37
C ARG A 72 -1.74 2.88 19.24
N TYR A 73 -1.05 2.50 20.32
CA TYR A 73 -0.19 1.32 20.30
C TYR A 73 -1.02 0.04 20.17
N LYS A 74 -2.18 -0.01 20.83
CA LYS A 74 -3.12 -1.12 20.67
C LYS A 74 -3.61 -1.23 19.22
N MET A 75 -3.91 -0.09 18.60
CA MET A 75 -4.34 -0.03 17.20
C MET A 75 -3.24 -0.52 16.26
N LEU A 76 -1.98 -0.18 16.51
CA LEU A 76 -0.86 -0.64 15.71
C LEU A 76 -0.74 -2.16 15.74
N LEU A 77 -0.89 -2.77 16.92
CA LEU A 77 -0.86 -4.23 17.04
C LEU A 77 -2.05 -4.90 16.36
N ASP A 78 -3.24 -4.34 16.51
CA ASP A 78 -4.44 -4.85 15.85
C ASP A 78 -4.28 -4.81 14.33
N ASN A 79 -3.71 -3.73 13.81
CA ASN A 79 -3.42 -3.61 12.39
C ASN A 79 -2.39 -4.64 11.92
N TRP A 80 -1.36 -4.91 12.73
CA TRP A 80 -0.37 -5.94 12.39
C TRP A 80 -1.04 -7.31 12.22
N VAL A 81 -1.93 -7.66 13.16
CA VAL A 81 -2.67 -8.92 13.10
C VAL A 81 -3.56 -8.97 11.86
N ALA A 82 -4.25 -7.88 11.56
CA ALA A 82 -5.09 -7.81 10.36
C ALA A 82 -4.29 -7.96 9.07
N ALA A 83 -3.06 -7.43 9.06
CA ALA A 83 -2.21 -7.46 7.87
C ALA A 83 -1.49 -8.80 7.65
N LYS A 84 -1.41 -9.66 8.66
CA LYS A 84 -0.52 -10.83 8.61
C LYS A 84 -0.84 -11.82 7.50
N ASP A 85 -2.09 -11.88 7.05
CA ASP A 85 -2.52 -12.77 5.98
C ASP A 85 -2.65 -12.07 4.63
N HIS A 86 -2.25 -10.79 4.55
CA HIS A 86 -2.27 -10.04 3.30
C HIS A 86 -0.86 -9.97 2.68
N PRO A 87 -0.76 -9.86 1.35
CA PRO A 87 -1.92 -9.85 0.45
C PRO A 87 -2.55 -11.24 0.32
N THR A 88 -3.87 -11.29 0.22
CA THR A 88 -4.60 -12.53 -0.04
C THR A 88 -4.64 -12.80 -1.55
N LYS A 89 -5.10 -14.00 -1.92
CA LYS A 89 -5.32 -14.31 -3.33
C LYS A 89 -6.31 -13.32 -3.96
N GLU A 90 -7.35 -12.94 -3.23
CA GLU A 90 -8.32 -11.95 -3.69
C GLU A 90 -7.66 -10.60 -3.94
N ASP A 91 -6.79 -10.15 -3.02
CA ASP A 91 -6.03 -8.91 -3.19
C ASP A 91 -5.22 -8.93 -4.49
N LEU A 92 -4.53 -10.04 -4.75
CA LEU A 92 -3.70 -10.19 -5.93
C LEU A 92 -4.53 -10.28 -7.20
N ASP A 93 -5.66 -10.98 -7.15
CA ASP A 93 -6.58 -11.08 -8.30
C ASP A 93 -7.17 -9.72 -8.64
N ASN A 94 -7.54 -8.92 -7.64
CA ASN A 94 -8.06 -7.58 -7.84
C ASN A 94 -7.00 -6.65 -8.45
N MET A 95 -5.76 -6.79 -8.00
CA MET A 95 -4.65 -6.01 -8.53
C MET A 95 -4.36 -6.37 -9.99
N ALA A 96 -4.37 -7.67 -10.31
CA ALA A 96 -4.18 -8.15 -11.68
C ALA A 96 -5.30 -7.66 -12.60
N ALA A 97 -6.55 -7.69 -12.13
CA ALA A 97 -7.69 -7.19 -12.90
C ALA A 97 -7.57 -5.69 -13.17
N ALA A 98 -7.14 -4.91 -12.18
CA ALA A 98 -6.93 -3.48 -12.35
C ALA A 98 -5.83 -3.18 -13.36
N ALA A 99 -4.73 -3.93 -13.33
CA ALA A 99 -3.64 -3.78 -14.28
C ALA A 99 -4.08 -4.13 -15.70
N LYS A 100 -4.83 -5.22 -15.86
CA LYS A 100 -5.37 -5.61 -17.16
C LYS A 100 -6.29 -4.54 -17.74
N LYS A 101 -7.16 -3.98 -16.91
CA LYS A 101 -8.06 -2.91 -17.32
C LYS A 101 -7.29 -1.68 -17.79
N ALA A 102 -6.22 -1.33 -17.09
CA ALA A 102 -5.38 -0.20 -17.45
C ALA A 102 -4.68 -0.43 -18.80
N VAL A 103 -4.17 -1.65 -19.04
CA VAL A 103 -3.51 -2.02 -20.30
C VAL A 103 -4.49 -1.96 -21.48
N LEU A 104 -5.72 -2.41 -21.28
CA LEU A 104 -6.74 -2.42 -22.33
C LEU A 104 -7.41 -1.06 -22.54
N GLY A 105 -7.16 -0.09 -21.66
CA GLY A 105 -7.76 1.23 -21.76
C GLY A 105 -9.23 1.29 -21.33
N GLU A 106 -9.67 0.30 -20.58
CA GLU A 106 -11.05 0.20 -20.11
C GLU A 106 -11.32 1.00 -18.82
#